data_ca8ab86054bdc052831a343ebe3ceeaf
#
_entry.id   ca8ab86054bdc052831a343ebe3ceeaf
#
_cell.length_a   1.000
_cell.length_b   1.000
_cell.length_c   1.000
_cell.angle_alpha   90.00
_cell.angle_beta   90.00
_cell.angle_gamma   90.00
#
_symmetry.space_group_name_H-M   'P 1'
#
loop_
_entity.id
_entity.type
_entity.pdbx_description
1 polymer ?
#
loop_
_entity_poly.entity_id
_entity_poly.type
_entity_poly.pdbx_seq_one_letter_code
_entity_poly.pdbx_strand_id
1 'polypeptide(L)'
;MANETTGGRGRQNTAPKDADKASAELNRPEKRPAVPKDVDPHQIITVRNGFHGRLVYKSPKTGERFVWEDFGAEQDMEVAELRNAKSANKKYFENNWFMFDEQWIAEYLGLSQYYKFAIPISEFDKFFEKPAAELEKALDKLSKGQKQSVAYRARQLISEGAIDSNKTIATLEKCLGVELVEHDR
;
A
#
# COMPACT_ATOMS: atom_id res chain seq x y z
N MET A 1 -48.56 36.81 -56.33
CA MET A 1 -48.85 35.39 -56.25
C MET A 1 -48.01 34.75 -55.16
N ALA A 2 -48.67 34.05 -54.30
CA ALA A 2 -48.22 33.39 -53.09
C ALA A 2 -47.06 32.43 -53.31
N ASN A 3 -46.17 32.22 -52.32
CA ASN A 3 -46.16 30.94 -51.66
C ASN A 3 -45.36 30.98 -50.34
N GLU A 4 -46.03 30.52 -49.35
CA GLU A 4 -45.52 30.16 -48.03
C GLU A 4 -44.56 29.01 -48.09
N THR A 5 -43.59 28.91 -47.19
CA THR A 5 -43.08 27.64 -46.72
C THR A 5 -42.57 27.72 -45.27
N THR A 6 -43.24 27.04 -44.48
CA THR A 6 -43.23 26.54 -43.15
C THR A 6 -41.86 26.28 -42.50
N GLY A 7 -41.83 26.54 -41.19
CA GLY A 7 -40.70 26.31 -40.30
C GLY A 7 -40.31 24.85 -40.01
N GLY A 8 -39.04 24.70 -39.67
CA GLY A 8 -38.50 23.50 -39.09
C GLY A 8 -37.72 23.82 -37.82
N ARG A 9 -38.33 23.52 -36.64
CA ARG A 9 -37.68 23.61 -35.35
C ARG A 9 -36.66 22.52 -35.19
N GLY A 10 -35.38 22.85 -35.29
CA GLY A 10 -34.30 21.96 -34.87
C GLY A 10 -34.19 21.93 -33.35
N ARG A 11 -34.48 20.77 -32.75
CA ARG A 11 -34.20 20.50 -31.36
C ARG A 11 -32.69 20.44 -31.15
N GLN A 12 -32.16 21.36 -30.36
CA GLN A 12 -30.81 21.24 -29.80
C GLN A 12 -30.81 20.18 -28.71
N ASN A 13 -30.12 19.08 -28.97
CA ASN A 13 -29.82 18.05 -27.99
C ASN A 13 -28.55 18.47 -27.27
N THR A 14 -28.69 19.11 -26.11
CA THR A 14 -27.58 19.34 -25.19
C THR A 14 -27.39 18.10 -24.33
N ALA A 15 -26.46 17.23 -24.73
CA ALA A 15 -25.96 16.16 -23.86
C ALA A 15 -25.00 16.77 -22.82
N PRO A 16 -25.01 16.30 -21.56
CA PRO A 16 -24.15 16.86 -20.54
C PRO A 16 -22.68 16.46 -20.76
N LYS A 17 -21.81 17.46 -20.85
CA LYS A 17 -20.34 17.33 -21.04
C LYS A 17 -19.58 16.91 -19.78
N ASP A 18 -20.26 16.53 -18.71
CA ASP A 18 -19.61 16.28 -17.41
C ASP A 18 -19.25 14.80 -17.17
N ALA A 19 -19.70 13.89 -18.04
CA ALA A 19 -19.37 12.46 -17.90
C ALA A 19 -17.97 12.10 -18.43
N ASP A 20 -17.39 12.88 -19.33
CA ASP A 20 -16.08 12.59 -19.93
C ASP A 20 -14.89 13.06 -19.08
N LYS A 21 -15.09 13.97 -18.12
CA LYS A 21 -14.01 14.41 -17.21
C LYS A 21 -13.71 13.40 -16.10
N ALA A 22 -14.72 12.68 -15.62
CA ALA A 22 -14.53 11.69 -14.54
C ALA A 22 -13.79 10.43 -15.02
N SER A 23 -13.92 10.06 -16.30
CA SER A 23 -13.24 8.91 -16.87
C SER A 23 -11.77 9.17 -17.23
N ALA A 24 -11.38 10.42 -17.39
CA ALA A 24 -10.00 10.81 -17.76
C ALA A 24 -9.04 10.89 -16.54
N GLU A 25 -9.57 11.04 -15.32
CA GLU A 25 -8.74 11.04 -14.10
C GLU A 25 -8.33 9.65 -13.63
N LEU A 26 -9.08 8.61 -13.98
CA LEU A 26 -8.79 7.23 -13.62
C LEU A 26 -7.65 6.58 -14.42
N ASN A 27 -7.15 7.24 -15.46
CA ASN A 27 -6.13 6.70 -16.38
C ASN A 27 -4.86 7.57 -16.47
N ARG A 28 -4.58 8.41 -15.46
CA ARG A 28 -3.26 9.03 -15.38
C ARG A 28 -2.27 7.93 -14.96
N PRO A 29 -1.24 7.63 -15.78
CA PRO A 29 -0.16 6.78 -15.29
C PRO A 29 0.43 7.48 -14.07
N GLU A 30 0.40 6.80 -12.92
CA GLU A 30 1.07 7.26 -11.71
C GLU A 30 2.50 7.63 -12.11
N LYS A 31 2.85 8.90 -11.97
CA LYS A 31 4.21 9.36 -12.24
C LYS A 31 5.12 8.59 -11.31
N ARG A 32 6.00 7.78 -11.87
CA ARG A 32 7.05 7.12 -11.09
C ARG A 32 7.76 8.16 -10.24
N PRO A 33 8.01 7.88 -8.97
CA PRO A 33 8.71 8.83 -8.10
C PRO A 33 10.06 9.16 -8.75
N ALA A 34 10.37 10.45 -8.84
CA ALA A 34 11.61 10.89 -9.44
C ALA A 34 12.78 10.47 -8.54
N VAL A 35 13.61 9.56 -9.03
CA VAL A 35 14.85 9.19 -8.34
C VAL A 35 15.83 10.35 -8.47
N PRO A 36 16.45 10.84 -7.36
CA PRO A 36 17.51 11.84 -7.42
C PRO A 36 18.65 11.38 -8.34
N LYS A 37 19.21 12.31 -9.13
CA LYS A 37 20.28 11.98 -10.07
C LYS A 37 21.56 11.51 -9.38
N ASP A 38 21.88 12.12 -8.23
CA ASP A 38 23.03 11.78 -7.40
C ASP A 38 22.50 11.40 -6.01
N VAL A 39 22.54 10.11 -5.70
CA VAL A 39 22.16 9.59 -4.39
C VAL A 39 23.42 9.37 -3.57
N ASP A 40 23.56 10.14 -2.49
CA ASP A 40 24.66 9.97 -1.55
C ASP A 40 24.52 8.61 -0.83
N PRO A 41 25.56 7.74 -0.88
CA PRO A 41 25.56 6.49 -0.13
C PRO A 41 25.36 6.65 1.38
N HIS A 42 25.77 7.79 1.93
CA HIS A 42 25.63 8.13 3.36
C HIS A 42 24.32 8.89 3.67
N GLN A 43 23.48 9.15 2.68
CA GLN A 43 22.18 9.73 2.94
C GLN A 43 21.38 8.82 3.87
N ILE A 44 20.85 9.42 4.93
CA ILE A 44 20.01 8.74 5.92
C ILE A 44 18.59 8.60 5.38
N ILE A 45 18.04 7.40 5.53
CA ILE A 45 16.67 7.05 5.20
C ILE A 45 16.01 6.47 6.45
N THR A 46 14.86 7.00 6.81
CA THR A 46 14.06 6.43 7.90
C THR A 46 13.34 5.18 7.39
N VAL A 47 13.67 4.04 8.00
CA VAL A 47 13.08 2.74 7.71
C VAL A 47 12.07 2.40 8.80
N ARG A 48 10.82 2.17 8.39
CA ARG A 48 9.74 1.75 9.29
C ARG A 48 9.56 0.24 9.27
N ASN A 49 9.25 -0.30 10.43
CA ASN A 49 8.94 -1.72 10.56
C ASN A 49 7.55 -2.05 9.99
N GLY A 50 7.50 -2.78 8.89
CA GLY A 50 6.26 -3.33 8.33
C GLY A 50 5.93 -4.75 8.83
N PHE A 51 6.77 -5.34 9.68
CA PHE A 51 6.52 -6.65 10.30
C PHE A 51 5.66 -6.48 11.56
N HIS A 52 4.78 -7.44 11.82
CA HIS A 52 3.79 -7.40 12.89
C HIS A 52 4.34 -7.62 14.31
N GLY A 53 5.62 -7.49 14.51
CA GLY A 53 6.29 -7.63 15.80
C GLY A 53 7.70 -7.07 15.75
N ARG A 54 8.53 -7.54 16.65
CA ARG A 54 9.94 -7.13 16.72
C ARG A 54 10.69 -7.58 15.48
N LEU A 55 11.31 -6.63 14.77
CA LEU A 55 12.15 -6.89 13.61
C LEU A 55 13.61 -6.62 13.96
N VAL A 56 14.50 -7.51 13.54
CA VAL A 56 15.94 -7.35 13.73
C VAL A 56 16.65 -7.57 12.41
N TYR A 57 17.49 -6.63 12.06
CA TYR A 57 18.44 -6.76 10.95
C TYR A 57 19.85 -6.57 11.49
N LYS A 58 20.75 -7.49 11.14
CA LYS A 58 22.17 -7.34 11.40
C LYS A 58 22.93 -7.28 10.08
N SER A 59 23.65 -6.19 9.86
CA SER A 59 24.46 -6.03 8.67
C SER A 59 25.55 -7.12 8.61
N PRO A 60 25.60 -7.92 7.56
CA PRO A 60 26.68 -8.90 7.40
C PRO A 60 28.01 -8.23 7.04
N LYS A 61 27.97 -6.95 6.59
CA LYS A 61 29.16 -6.22 6.16
C LYS A 61 29.79 -5.42 7.29
N THR A 62 28.98 -4.72 8.09
CA THR A 62 29.47 -3.86 9.18
C THR A 62 29.34 -4.50 10.55
N GLY A 63 28.48 -5.51 10.70
CA GLY A 63 28.13 -6.11 11.98
C GLY A 63 27.13 -5.29 12.78
N GLU A 64 26.75 -4.10 12.31
CA GLU A 64 25.79 -3.21 12.92
C GLU A 64 24.43 -3.89 13.04
N ARG A 65 23.72 -3.57 14.14
CA ARG A 65 22.44 -4.18 14.45
C ARG A 65 21.36 -3.11 14.56
N PHE A 66 20.32 -3.24 13.76
CA PHE A 66 19.13 -2.42 13.76
C PHE A 66 17.98 -3.21 14.38
N VAL A 67 17.25 -2.60 15.30
CA VAL A 67 16.15 -3.25 16.03
C VAL A 67 14.93 -2.35 16.03
N TRP A 68 13.84 -2.86 15.51
CA TRP A 68 12.51 -2.26 15.59
C TRP A 68 11.69 -3.07 16.58
N GLU A 69 11.26 -2.47 17.67
CA GLU A 69 10.56 -3.21 18.73
C GLU A 69 9.13 -3.59 18.31
N ASP A 70 8.43 -2.71 17.58
CA ASP A 70 7.05 -2.89 17.21
C ASP A 70 6.78 -2.51 15.75
N PHE A 71 5.57 -2.86 15.26
CA PHE A 71 5.07 -2.42 13.96
C PHE A 71 5.06 -0.88 13.89
N GLY A 72 5.56 -0.34 12.78
CA GLY A 72 5.67 1.09 12.55
C GLY A 72 6.84 1.78 13.26
N ALA A 73 7.58 1.10 14.15
CA ALA A 73 8.79 1.64 14.75
C ALA A 73 9.82 2.05 13.67
N GLU A 74 10.62 3.05 13.98
CA GLU A 74 11.56 3.68 13.06
C GLU A 74 13.01 3.39 13.41
N GLN A 75 13.84 3.26 12.39
CA GLN A 75 15.30 3.25 12.48
C GLN A 75 15.88 3.97 11.28
N ASP A 76 16.92 4.74 11.51
CA ASP A 76 17.63 5.43 10.46
C ASP A 76 18.74 4.55 9.90
N MET A 77 18.78 4.41 8.58
CA MET A 77 19.78 3.61 7.87
C MET A 77 20.38 4.40 6.71
N GLU A 78 21.66 4.25 6.48
CA GLU A 78 22.29 4.80 5.28
C GLU A 78 21.82 4.07 4.02
N VAL A 79 21.75 4.78 2.89
CA VAL A 79 21.46 4.18 1.57
C VAL A 79 22.42 3.04 1.26
N ALA A 80 23.70 3.18 1.62
CA ALA A 80 24.71 2.12 1.46
C ALA A 80 24.32 0.85 2.21
N GLU A 81 23.77 0.98 3.43
CA GLU A 81 23.35 -0.16 4.24
C GLU A 81 22.07 -0.81 3.67
N LEU A 82 21.14 -0.03 3.13
CA LEU A 82 19.96 -0.57 2.43
C LEU A 82 20.36 -1.40 1.20
N ARG A 83 21.41 -0.99 0.47
CA ARG A 83 21.98 -1.79 -0.64
C ARG A 83 22.61 -3.09 -0.12
N ASN A 84 23.32 -3.04 1.01
CA ASN A 84 23.88 -4.23 1.66
C ASN A 84 22.76 -5.19 2.10
N ALA A 85 21.72 -4.67 2.75
CA ALA A 85 20.55 -5.44 3.18
C ALA A 85 19.86 -6.13 2.00
N LYS A 86 19.64 -5.40 0.89
CA LYS A 86 19.08 -5.98 -0.34
C LYS A 86 19.93 -7.14 -0.87
N SER A 87 21.26 -6.98 -0.89
CA SER A 87 22.17 -7.99 -1.42
C SER A 87 22.24 -9.22 -0.50
N ALA A 88 22.18 -9.00 0.80
CA ALA A 88 22.29 -10.06 1.81
C ALA A 88 21.00 -10.86 2.00
N ASN A 89 19.88 -10.16 2.10
CA ASN A 89 18.57 -10.81 2.31
C ASN A 89 17.41 -9.96 1.78
N LYS A 90 17.07 -10.20 0.55
CA LYS A 90 16.01 -9.50 -0.16
C LYS A 90 14.61 -9.65 0.46
N LYS A 91 14.41 -10.66 1.33
CA LYS A 91 13.11 -10.92 1.99
C LYS A 91 12.60 -9.75 2.82
N TYR A 92 13.48 -8.92 3.39
CA TYR A 92 13.09 -7.71 4.12
C TYR A 92 12.25 -6.77 3.23
N PHE A 93 12.56 -6.72 1.95
CA PHE A 93 11.87 -5.88 0.95
C PHE A 93 10.69 -6.62 0.29
N GLU A 94 10.87 -7.89 -0.07
CA GLU A 94 9.84 -8.72 -0.72
C GLU A 94 8.59 -8.90 0.15
N ASN A 95 8.79 -8.96 1.47
CA ASN A 95 7.71 -9.07 2.45
C ASN A 95 7.24 -7.71 2.99
N ASN A 96 7.78 -6.60 2.50
CA ASN A 96 7.50 -5.25 2.99
C ASN A 96 7.75 -5.09 4.51
N TRP A 97 8.79 -5.79 5.04
CA TRP A 97 9.21 -5.59 6.42
C TRP A 97 9.96 -4.28 6.59
N PHE A 98 10.74 -3.87 5.59
CA PHE A 98 11.30 -2.54 5.49
C PHE A 98 10.31 -1.67 4.70
N MET A 99 9.78 -0.63 5.31
CA MET A 99 8.87 0.33 4.71
C MET A 99 9.53 1.71 4.69
N PHE A 100 9.27 2.48 3.67
CA PHE A 100 9.86 3.79 3.45
C PHE A 100 8.77 4.82 3.21
N ASP A 101 8.92 6.00 3.76
CA ASP A 101 8.06 7.14 3.44
C ASP A 101 8.45 7.73 2.07
N GLU A 102 9.75 7.68 1.73
CA GLU A 102 10.29 8.14 0.45
C GLU A 102 10.16 7.06 -0.63
N GLN A 103 9.18 7.19 -1.48
CA GLN A 103 8.89 6.22 -2.55
C GLN A 103 10.06 6.03 -3.54
N TRP A 104 10.90 7.06 -3.73
CA TRP A 104 12.03 6.98 -4.65
C TRP A 104 13.08 5.94 -4.24
N ILE A 105 13.18 5.59 -2.95
CA ILE A 105 14.10 4.58 -2.45
C ILE A 105 13.82 3.20 -3.06
N ALA A 106 12.55 2.80 -3.13
CA ALA A 106 12.16 1.54 -3.75
C ALA A 106 12.54 1.50 -5.24
N GLU A 107 12.37 2.62 -5.94
CA GLU A 107 12.77 2.75 -7.35
C GLU A 107 14.30 2.70 -7.50
N TYR A 108 15.02 3.46 -6.70
CA TYR A 108 16.49 3.48 -6.69
C TYR A 108 17.09 2.09 -6.44
N LEU A 109 16.53 1.34 -5.51
CA LEU A 109 16.94 -0.02 -5.21
C LEU A 109 16.46 -1.05 -6.26
N GLY A 110 15.64 -0.66 -7.24
CA GLY A 110 15.06 -1.57 -8.23
C GLY A 110 14.06 -2.55 -7.61
N LEU A 111 13.30 -2.11 -6.63
CA LEU A 111 12.37 -2.92 -5.82
C LEU A 111 10.91 -2.47 -5.94
N SER A 112 10.60 -1.51 -6.83
CA SER A 112 9.28 -0.90 -7.00
C SER A 112 8.15 -1.92 -7.15
N GLN A 113 8.42 -3.07 -7.76
CA GLN A 113 7.46 -4.15 -7.94
C GLN A 113 6.89 -4.67 -6.61
N TYR A 114 7.67 -4.66 -5.53
CA TYR A 114 7.25 -5.14 -4.21
C TYR A 114 6.48 -4.08 -3.42
N TYR A 115 6.63 -2.80 -3.77
CA TYR A 115 6.00 -1.68 -3.05
C TYR A 115 4.78 -1.12 -3.77
N LYS A 116 4.54 -1.53 -5.02
CA LYS A 116 3.44 -1.00 -5.85
C LYS A 116 2.06 -1.08 -5.19
N PHE A 117 1.82 -2.14 -4.42
CA PHE A 117 0.54 -2.39 -3.76
C PHE A 117 0.67 -2.42 -2.23
N ALA A 118 1.86 -2.10 -1.71
CA ALA A 118 2.09 -2.07 -0.29
C ALA A 118 1.24 -1.00 0.39
N ILE A 119 0.68 -1.33 1.54
CA ILE A 119 -0.08 -0.39 2.36
C ILE A 119 0.92 0.44 3.15
N PRO A 120 0.93 1.77 3.00
CA PRO A 120 1.77 2.64 3.84
C PRO A 120 1.42 2.47 5.33
N ILE A 121 2.43 2.57 6.20
CA ILE A 121 2.24 2.44 7.65
C ILE A 121 1.21 3.46 8.17
N SER A 122 1.26 4.69 7.68
CA SER A 122 0.33 5.77 8.06
C SER A 122 -1.14 5.53 7.65
N GLU A 123 -1.38 4.64 6.69
CA GLU A 123 -2.72 4.32 6.18
C GLU A 123 -3.19 2.93 6.58
N PHE A 124 -2.40 2.24 7.42
CA PHE A 124 -2.64 0.82 7.70
C PHE A 124 -3.98 0.58 8.40
N ASP A 125 -4.36 1.41 9.38
CA ASP A 125 -5.64 1.26 10.07
C ASP A 125 -6.83 1.67 9.19
N LYS A 126 -6.67 2.72 8.36
CA LYS A 126 -7.69 3.14 7.37
C LYS A 126 -7.98 2.07 6.31
N PHE A 127 -7.05 1.15 6.12
CA PHE A 127 -7.23 0.05 5.19
C PHE A 127 -8.48 -0.78 5.55
N PHE A 128 -8.76 -0.97 6.83
CA PHE A 128 -9.89 -1.76 7.32
C PHE A 128 -11.25 -1.07 7.20
N GLU A 129 -11.26 0.24 6.96
CA GLU A 129 -12.50 1.03 6.73
C GLU A 129 -13.07 0.81 5.32
N LYS A 130 -12.31 0.17 4.42
CA LYS A 130 -12.73 -0.08 3.04
C LYS A 130 -13.91 -1.07 2.98
N PRO A 131 -14.80 -0.90 1.98
CA PRO A 131 -15.83 -1.90 1.71
C PRO A 131 -15.23 -3.30 1.46
N ALA A 132 -15.92 -4.36 1.89
CA ALA A 132 -15.44 -5.75 1.80
C ALA A 132 -14.95 -6.16 0.40
N ALA A 133 -15.64 -5.72 -0.67
CA ALA A 133 -15.23 -6.01 -2.04
C ALA A 133 -13.92 -5.32 -2.46
N GLU A 134 -13.62 -4.16 -1.88
CA GLU A 134 -12.36 -3.44 -2.11
C GLU A 134 -11.22 -4.06 -1.28
N LEU A 135 -11.52 -4.49 -0.04
CA LEU A 135 -10.59 -5.23 0.80
C LEU A 135 -10.13 -6.51 0.11
N GLU A 136 -11.05 -7.32 -0.44
CA GLU A 136 -10.72 -8.56 -1.16
C GLU A 136 -9.74 -8.28 -2.30
N LYS A 137 -10.05 -7.30 -3.17
CA LYS A 137 -9.18 -6.92 -4.30
C LYS A 137 -7.81 -6.38 -3.89
N ALA A 138 -7.75 -5.66 -2.78
CA ALA A 138 -6.51 -5.10 -2.27
C ALA A 138 -5.64 -6.19 -1.63
N LEU A 139 -6.24 -7.05 -0.80
CA LEU A 139 -5.56 -8.15 -0.12
C LEU A 139 -4.90 -9.13 -1.10
N ASP A 140 -5.54 -9.42 -2.23
CA ASP A 140 -4.98 -10.32 -3.25
C ASP A 140 -3.63 -9.84 -3.78
N LYS A 141 -3.40 -8.54 -3.81
CA LYS A 141 -2.19 -7.90 -4.35
C LYS A 141 -1.07 -7.75 -3.33
N LEU A 142 -1.36 -7.93 -2.04
CA LEU A 142 -0.38 -7.76 -0.98
C LEU A 142 0.67 -8.87 -0.96
N SER A 143 1.88 -8.51 -0.51
CA SER A 143 2.92 -9.49 -0.20
C SER A 143 2.49 -10.41 0.94
N LYS A 144 3.12 -11.61 1.01
CA LYS A 144 2.86 -12.55 2.12
C LYS A 144 3.13 -11.92 3.48
N GLY A 145 4.20 -11.13 3.59
CA GLY A 145 4.55 -10.46 4.85
C GLY A 145 3.49 -9.43 5.25
N GLN A 146 3.02 -8.61 4.31
CA GLN A 146 1.97 -7.64 4.61
C GLN A 146 0.63 -8.30 4.95
N LYS A 147 0.27 -9.41 4.31
CA LYS A 147 -0.92 -10.19 4.70
C LYS A 147 -0.84 -10.66 6.15
N GLN A 148 0.33 -11.10 6.62
CA GLN A 148 0.54 -11.47 8.01
C GLN A 148 0.38 -10.28 8.97
N SER A 149 0.92 -9.12 8.61
CA SER A 149 0.77 -7.89 9.39
C SER A 149 -0.69 -7.40 9.43
N VAL A 150 -1.41 -7.50 8.30
CA VAL A 150 -2.86 -7.22 8.25
C VAL A 150 -3.63 -8.18 9.16
N ALA A 151 -3.34 -9.49 9.13
CA ALA A 151 -4.00 -10.47 9.99
C ALA A 151 -3.78 -10.17 11.48
N TYR A 152 -2.56 -9.82 11.84
CA TYR A 152 -2.23 -9.45 13.23
C TYR A 152 -2.98 -8.19 13.68
N ARG A 153 -2.96 -7.12 12.88
CA ARG A 153 -3.66 -5.87 13.20
C ARG A 153 -5.18 -6.05 13.22
N ALA A 154 -5.72 -6.85 12.29
CA ALA A 154 -7.14 -7.17 12.27
C ALA A 154 -7.60 -7.82 13.58
N ARG A 155 -6.84 -8.80 14.13
CA ARG A 155 -7.16 -9.42 15.42
C ARG A 155 -7.20 -8.38 16.54
N GLN A 156 -6.24 -7.47 16.58
CA GLN A 156 -6.25 -6.39 17.58
C GLN A 156 -7.50 -5.51 17.44
N LEU A 157 -7.80 -5.03 16.23
CA LEU A 157 -8.95 -4.16 15.99
C LEU A 157 -10.29 -4.85 16.25
N ILE A 158 -10.39 -6.16 16.01
CA ILE A 158 -11.57 -6.96 16.38
C ILE A 158 -11.68 -7.06 17.89
N SER A 159 -10.59 -7.35 18.60
CA SER A 159 -10.60 -7.43 20.08
C SER A 159 -10.90 -6.09 20.75
N GLU A 160 -10.53 -4.99 20.12
CA GLU A 160 -10.82 -3.62 20.55
C GLU A 160 -12.26 -3.18 20.17
N GLY A 161 -12.99 -3.97 19.38
CA GLY A 161 -14.33 -3.64 18.88
C GLY A 161 -14.34 -2.58 17.77
N ALA A 162 -13.18 -2.25 17.20
CA ALA A 162 -13.08 -1.31 16.09
C ALA A 162 -13.50 -1.93 14.75
N ILE A 163 -13.39 -3.25 14.61
CA ILE A 163 -13.97 -4.03 13.52
C ILE A 163 -15.04 -4.95 14.12
N ASP A 164 -16.30 -4.62 13.89
CA ASP A 164 -17.48 -5.35 14.39
C ASP A 164 -18.32 -6.00 13.28
N SER A 165 -18.07 -5.62 12.02
CA SER A 165 -18.80 -6.13 10.86
C SER A 165 -18.46 -7.59 10.56
N ASN A 166 -19.39 -8.50 10.78
CA ASN A 166 -19.26 -9.92 10.42
C ASN A 166 -18.86 -10.13 8.95
N LYS A 167 -19.37 -9.27 8.05
CA LYS A 167 -19.02 -9.34 6.63
C LYS A 167 -17.57 -8.98 6.38
N THR A 168 -17.06 -7.96 7.06
CA THR A 168 -15.65 -7.55 6.97
C THR A 168 -14.75 -8.63 7.54
N ILE A 169 -15.07 -9.18 8.71
CA ILE A 169 -14.33 -10.27 9.36
C ILE A 169 -14.27 -11.48 8.44
N ALA A 170 -15.39 -11.97 7.94
CA ALA A 170 -15.44 -13.12 7.04
C ALA A 170 -14.63 -12.91 5.75
N THR A 171 -14.64 -11.68 5.21
CA THR A 171 -13.82 -11.34 4.04
C THR A 171 -12.34 -11.39 4.36
N LEU A 172 -11.92 -10.83 5.49
CA LEU A 172 -10.52 -10.86 5.95
C LEU A 172 -10.05 -12.30 6.17
N GLU A 173 -10.82 -13.13 6.88
CA GLU A 173 -10.50 -14.54 7.13
C GLU A 173 -10.35 -15.34 5.84
N LYS A 174 -11.30 -15.18 4.92
CA LYS A 174 -11.27 -15.81 3.59
C LYS A 174 -10.00 -15.44 2.81
N CYS A 175 -9.66 -14.13 2.76
CA CYS A 175 -8.54 -13.64 1.94
C CYS A 175 -7.17 -13.92 2.58
N LEU A 176 -7.10 -13.91 3.91
CA LEU A 176 -5.87 -14.14 4.66
C LEU A 176 -5.63 -15.63 4.94
N GLY A 177 -6.66 -16.46 4.86
CA GLY A 177 -6.58 -17.89 5.12
C GLY A 177 -6.32 -18.23 6.61
N VAL A 178 -6.79 -17.37 7.52
CA VAL A 178 -6.60 -17.50 8.96
C VAL A 178 -7.89 -17.16 9.71
N GLU A 179 -8.14 -17.81 10.85
CA GLU A 179 -9.20 -17.42 11.78
C GLU A 179 -8.76 -16.16 12.54
N LEU A 180 -9.60 -15.14 12.58
CA LEU A 180 -9.35 -13.89 13.27
C LEU A 180 -10.07 -13.80 14.61
N VAL A 181 -11.21 -14.50 14.75
CA VAL A 181 -12.00 -14.57 15.96
C VAL A 181 -11.75 -15.92 16.63
N GLU A 182 -11.34 -15.92 17.89
CA GLU A 182 -11.26 -17.13 18.68
C GLU A 182 -12.70 -17.55 19.02
N HIS A 183 -13.14 -18.66 18.48
CA HIS A 183 -14.38 -19.31 18.92
C HIS A 183 -14.04 -20.15 20.14
N ASP A 184 -14.49 -19.72 21.32
CA ASP A 184 -14.44 -20.56 22.53
C ASP A 184 -15.07 -21.93 22.19
N ARG A 185 -14.26 -22.96 22.25
CA ARG A 185 -14.68 -24.35 22.11
C ARG A 185 -15.14 -24.90 23.44
#